data_e0c444f843ae0caad1f8a4a73b7c85ca
#
_entry.id   e0c444f843ae0caad1f8a4a73b7c85ca
#
_cell.length_a   1.000
_cell.length_b   1.000
_cell.length_c   1.000
_cell.angle_alpha   90.00
_cell.angle_beta   90.00
_cell.angle_gamma   90.00
#
_symmetry.space_group_name_H-M   'P 1'
#
loop_
_entity.id
_entity.type
_entity.pdbx_description
1 polymer ?
#
loop_
_entity_poly.entity_id
_entity_poly.type
_entity_poly.pdbx_seq_one_letter_code
_entity_poly.pdbx_strand_id
1 'polypeptide(L)'
;DKPMVARQGKEGPEVLIRKMRERKITVLPVVDPDGILVGEVHLKELLQLRKERILNIDSIVRKEVHSILGDTVVEDILPLMTKTNSPIWVVNEKREFEGMVPLSSLIIEVTGKDKEEINEIIQNAIEL
;
A
#
# COMPACT_ATOMS: atom_id res chain seq x y z
N ASP A 1 13.41 -4.81 6.05
CA ASP A 1 13.11 -3.37 6.08
C ASP A 1 11.69 -3.12 6.54
N LYS A 2 11.52 -2.05 7.31
CA LYS A 2 10.18 -1.64 7.72
C LYS A 2 9.44 -1.05 6.53
N PRO A 3 8.16 -1.38 6.35
CA PRO A 3 7.36 -0.75 5.30
C PRO A 3 7.24 0.75 5.55
N MET A 4 7.24 1.51 4.47
CA MET A 4 7.13 2.96 4.53
C MET A 4 5.65 3.35 4.59
N VAL A 5 5.32 4.26 5.48
CA VAL A 5 3.95 4.74 5.65
C VAL A 5 3.91 6.27 5.70
N ALA A 6 2.76 6.83 5.40
CA ALA A 6 2.45 8.24 5.66
C ALA A 6 1.69 8.31 6.98
N ARG A 7 2.16 9.15 7.89
CA ARG A 7 1.53 9.31 9.21
C ARG A 7 0.57 10.48 9.20
N GLN A 8 -0.70 10.18 9.36
CA GLN A 8 -1.76 11.18 9.34
C GLN A 8 -1.52 12.27 10.40
N GLY A 9 -1.63 13.52 9.96
CA GLY A 9 -1.47 14.67 10.86
C GLY A 9 -0.04 15.04 11.22
N LYS A 10 0.96 14.27 10.76
CA LYS A 10 2.37 14.52 11.11
C LYS A 10 3.25 14.88 9.94
N GLU A 11 2.92 14.43 8.74
CA GLU A 11 3.77 14.59 7.56
C GLU A 11 3.02 15.31 6.45
N GLY A 12 3.68 16.29 5.85
CA GLY A 12 3.13 17.03 4.73
C GLY A 12 3.64 16.51 3.38
N PRO A 13 3.21 17.14 2.27
CA PRO A 13 3.57 16.67 0.93
C PRO A 13 5.08 16.59 0.67
N GLU A 14 5.87 17.55 1.13
CA GLU A 14 7.32 17.56 0.88
C GLU A 14 8.01 16.32 1.43
N VAL A 15 7.71 15.95 2.67
CA VAL A 15 8.31 14.78 3.31
C VAL A 15 7.88 13.51 2.60
N LEU A 16 6.59 13.39 2.27
CA LEU A 16 6.05 12.19 1.63
C LEU A 16 6.58 12.02 0.21
N ILE A 17 6.68 13.10 -0.56
CA ILE A 17 7.25 13.05 -1.91
C ILE A 17 8.70 12.57 -1.85
N ARG A 18 9.48 13.08 -0.90
CA ARG A 18 10.87 12.65 -0.73
C ARG A 18 10.97 11.16 -0.41
N LYS A 19 10.15 10.68 0.51
CA LYS A 19 10.09 9.25 0.86
C LYS A 19 9.77 8.39 -0.36
N MET A 20 8.78 8.80 -1.15
CA MET A 20 8.37 8.06 -2.32
C MET A 20 9.46 8.02 -3.39
N ARG A 21 10.16 9.13 -3.57
CA ARG A 21 11.28 9.19 -4.52
C ARG A 21 12.42 8.28 -4.12
N GLU A 22 12.76 8.25 -2.83
CA GLU A 22 13.83 7.40 -2.31
C GLU A 22 13.55 5.92 -2.53
N ARG A 23 12.28 5.52 -2.42
CA ARG A 23 11.87 4.13 -2.60
C ARG A 23 11.36 3.82 -4.00
N LYS A 24 11.29 4.82 -4.88
CA LYS A 24 10.79 4.68 -6.27
C LYS A 24 9.37 4.10 -6.30
N ILE A 25 8.52 4.58 -5.40
CA ILE A 25 7.13 4.18 -5.30
C ILE A 25 6.22 5.38 -5.58
N THR A 26 5.00 5.11 -5.99
CA THR A 26 4.03 6.14 -6.35
C THR A 26 2.77 6.13 -5.48
N VAL A 27 2.68 5.18 -4.55
CA VAL A 27 1.56 5.05 -3.63
C VAL A 27 2.09 4.73 -2.24
N LEU A 28 1.58 5.44 -1.22
CA LEU A 28 1.92 5.17 0.19
C LEU A 28 0.66 4.89 0.99
N PRO A 29 0.68 3.89 1.88
CA PRO A 29 -0.42 3.70 2.83
C PRO A 29 -0.38 4.81 3.87
N VAL A 30 -1.56 5.26 4.30
CA VAL A 30 -1.70 6.27 5.35
C VAL A 30 -2.21 5.60 6.62
N VAL A 31 -1.52 5.80 7.71
CA VAL A 31 -1.91 5.27 9.02
C VAL A 31 -2.20 6.42 9.98
N ASP A 32 -3.10 6.17 10.93
CA ASP A 32 -3.39 7.11 12.01
C ASP A 32 -2.35 6.95 13.13
N PRO A 33 -2.44 7.75 14.23
CA PRO A 33 -1.49 7.63 15.32
C PRO A 33 -1.43 6.26 16.01
N ASP A 34 -2.47 5.46 15.88
CA ASP A 34 -2.51 4.11 16.44
C ASP A 34 -2.01 3.04 15.46
N GLY A 35 -1.56 3.44 14.29
CA GLY A 35 -1.07 2.50 13.27
C GLY A 35 -2.16 1.87 12.42
N ILE A 36 -3.39 2.36 12.53
CA ILE A 36 -4.53 1.85 11.77
C ILE A 36 -4.49 2.38 10.34
N LEU A 37 -4.67 1.50 9.36
CA LEU A 37 -4.74 1.89 7.96
C LEU A 37 -6.03 2.69 7.71
N VAL A 38 -5.86 3.95 7.29
CA VAL A 38 -7.00 4.85 7.02
C VAL A 38 -7.15 5.17 5.54
N GLY A 39 -6.17 4.86 4.72
CA GLY A 39 -6.25 5.13 3.29
C GLY A 39 -4.89 5.04 2.62
N GLU A 40 -4.80 5.66 1.46
CA GLU A 40 -3.54 5.75 0.71
C GLU A 40 -3.42 7.11 0.02
N VAL A 41 -2.19 7.53 -0.25
CA VAL A 41 -1.92 8.75 -1.01
C VAL A 41 -1.11 8.41 -2.24
N HIS A 42 -1.39 9.11 -3.33
CA HIS A 42 -0.72 8.93 -4.61
C HIS A 42 0.20 10.11 -4.90
N LEU A 43 1.38 9.82 -5.46
CA LEU A 43 2.40 10.83 -5.75
C LEU A 43 1.86 11.99 -6.58
N LYS A 44 1.06 11.68 -7.59
CA LYS A 44 0.47 12.70 -8.46
C LYS A 44 -0.30 13.76 -7.68
N GLU A 45 -1.09 13.33 -6.71
CA GLU A 45 -1.90 14.24 -5.90
C GLU A 45 -1.06 14.99 -4.87
N LEU A 46 -0.02 14.35 -4.32
CA LEU A 46 0.93 15.03 -3.44
C LEU A 46 1.68 16.15 -4.17
N LEU A 47 2.08 15.91 -5.42
CA LEU A 47 2.74 16.94 -6.23
C LEU A 47 1.83 18.14 -6.47
N GLN A 48 0.54 17.89 -6.65
CA GLN A 48 -0.43 18.98 -6.81
C GLN A 48 -0.59 19.78 -5.53
N LEU A 49 -0.67 19.13 -4.37
CA LEU A 49 -0.72 19.83 -3.08
C LEU A 49 0.53 20.70 -2.88
N ARG A 50 1.71 20.16 -3.22
CA ARG A 50 2.95 20.92 -3.10
C ARG A 50 2.92 22.16 -3.98
N LYS A 51 2.44 22.03 -5.20
CA LYS A 51 2.32 23.17 -6.13
C LYS A 51 1.39 24.23 -5.59
N GLU A 52 0.30 23.84 -4.93
CA GLU A 52 -0.67 24.74 -4.33
C GLU A 52 -0.28 25.21 -2.94
N ARG A 53 0.85 24.76 -2.42
CA ARG A 53 1.37 25.07 -1.09
C ARG A 53 0.41 24.67 0.05
N ILE A 54 -0.30 23.58 -0.15
CA ILE A 54 -1.19 23.00 0.85
C ILE A 54 -0.41 21.98 1.66
N LEU A 55 -0.35 22.17 2.98
CA LEU A 55 0.44 21.30 3.86
C LEU A 55 -0.33 20.08 4.37
N ASN A 56 -1.64 20.19 4.50
CA ASN A 56 -2.47 19.10 5.01
C ASN A 56 -2.84 18.14 3.87
N ILE A 57 -2.63 16.84 4.07
CA ILE A 57 -2.88 15.84 3.03
C ILE A 57 -4.27 15.23 3.10
N ASP A 58 -5.09 15.57 4.09
CA ASP A 58 -6.37 14.89 4.31
C ASP A 58 -7.29 14.88 3.11
N SER A 59 -7.28 15.95 2.31
CA SER A 59 -8.15 16.05 1.13
C SER A 59 -7.82 15.03 0.04
N ILE A 60 -6.61 14.53 0.00
CA ILE A 60 -6.17 13.58 -1.05
C ILE A 60 -6.00 12.15 -0.54
N VAL A 61 -6.27 11.90 0.73
CA VAL A 61 -6.23 10.52 1.26
C VAL A 61 -7.41 9.77 0.68
N ARG A 62 -7.11 8.74 -0.11
CA ARG A 62 -8.13 7.86 -0.68
C ARG A 62 -8.48 6.81 0.37
N LYS A 63 -9.73 6.79 0.80
CA LYS A 63 -10.18 5.89 1.87
C LYS A 63 -10.61 4.52 1.37
N GLU A 64 -11.01 4.43 0.11
CA GLU A 64 -11.40 3.16 -0.50
C GLU A 64 -10.15 2.47 -1.05
N VAL A 65 -9.56 1.62 -0.24
CA VAL A 65 -8.33 0.91 -0.58
C VAL A 65 -8.55 -0.59 -0.46
N HIS A 66 -7.76 -1.36 -1.21
CA HIS A 66 -7.81 -2.80 -1.10
C HIS A 66 -6.87 -3.27 0.00
N SER A 67 -7.41 -3.98 0.97
CA SER A 67 -6.61 -4.54 2.06
C SER A 67 -7.01 -5.99 2.32
N ILE A 68 -6.06 -6.77 2.82
CA ILE A 68 -6.25 -8.19 3.16
C ILE A 68 -5.63 -8.47 4.52
N LEU A 69 -6.06 -9.57 5.13
CA LEU A 69 -5.38 -10.12 6.30
C LEU A 69 -4.15 -10.89 5.85
N GLY A 70 -3.12 -10.95 6.69
CA GLY A 70 -1.85 -11.58 6.35
C GLY A 70 -1.94 -13.07 6.04
N ASP A 71 -3.01 -13.75 6.51
CA ASP A 71 -3.24 -15.17 6.24
C ASP A 71 -4.21 -15.41 5.07
N THR A 72 -4.54 -14.38 4.30
CA THR A 72 -5.44 -14.50 3.15
C THR A 72 -4.84 -15.43 2.10
N VAL A 73 -5.65 -16.38 1.60
CA VAL A 73 -5.20 -17.30 0.58
C VAL A 73 -5.16 -16.65 -0.79
N VAL A 74 -4.30 -17.16 -1.68
CA VAL A 74 -4.05 -16.57 -3.00
C VAL A 74 -5.32 -16.44 -3.83
N GLU A 75 -6.23 -17.39 -3.73
CA GLU A 75 -7.47 -17.40 -4.51
C GLU A 75 -8.34 -16.17 -4.23
N ASP A 76 -8.25 -15.64 -3.01
CA ASP A 76 -9.00 -14.45 -2.61
C ASP A 76 -8.27 -13.17 -2.99
N ILE A 77 -6.97 -13.24 -3.23
CA ILE A 77 -6.15 -12.09 -3.64
C ILE A 77 -6.25 -11.86 -5.15
N LEU A 78 -6.24 -12.94 -5.95
CA LEU A 78 -6.24 -12.84 -7.40
C LEU A 78 -7.36 -11.97 -7.98
N PRO A 79 -8.62 -12.05 -7.51
CA PRO A 79 -9.67 -11.16 -8.02
C PRO A 79 -9.40 -9.68 -7.77
N LEU A 80 -8.72 -9.34 -6.67
CA LEU A 80 -8.36 -7.94 -6.37
C LEU A 80 -7.33 -7.42 -7.36
N MET A 81 -6.42 -8.28 -7.81
CA MET A 81 -5.36 -7.91 -8.73
C MET A 81 -5.90 -7.46 -10.10
N THR A 82 -7.08 -7.92 -10.48
CA THR A 82 -7.69 -7.53 -11.75
C THR A 82 -8.47 -6.23 -11.66
N LYS A 83 -8.70 -5.72 -10.45
CA LYS A 83 -9.55 -4.55 -10.21
C LYS A 83 -8.80 -3.27 -9.90
N THR A 84 -7.53 -3.36 -9.60
CA THR A 84 -6.77 -2.19 -9.15
C THR A 84 -5.37 -2.19 -9.71
N ASN A 85 -4.82 -0.99 -9.90
CA ASN A 85 -3.42 -0.79 -10.23
C ASN A 85 -2.61 -0.38 -9.00
N SER A 86 -3.26 -0.31 -7.86
CA SER A 86 -2.62 0.04 -6.59
C SER A 86 -2.17 -1.21 -5.85
N PRO A 87 -1.16 -1.11 -4.99
CA PRO A 87 -0.76 -2.23 -4.13
C PRO A 87 -1.92 -2.70 -3.26
N ILE A 88 -1.86 -3.95 -2.83
CA ILE A 88 -2.81 -4.50 -1.87
C ILE A 88 -2.15 -4.38 -0.50
N TRP A 89 -2.80 -3.67 0.42
CA TRP A 89 -2.26 -3.47 1.77
C TRP A 89 -2.58 -4.68 2.65
N VAL A 90 -1.68 -4.98 3.58
CA VAL A 90 -1.87 -6.09 4.53
C VAL A 90 -2.12 -5.48 5.90
N VAL A 91 -3.20 -5.92 6.54
CA VAL A 91 -3.59 -5.47 7.88
C VAL A 91 -3.91 -6.69 8.75
N ASN A 92 -3.92 -6.48 10.07
CA ASN A 92 -4.40 -7.49 11.01
C ASN A 92 -5.90 -7.30 11.26
N GLU A 93 -6.46 -8.09 12.17
CA GLU A 93 -7.90 -8.04 12.48
C GLU A 93 -8.35 -6.69 13.05
N LYS A 94 -7.43 -5.94 13.63
CA LYS A 94 -7.70 -4.60 14.18
C LYS A 94 -7.46 -3.49 13.15
N ARG A 95 -7.16 -3.86 11.89
CA ARG A 95 -6.81 -2.96 10.80
C ARG A 95 -5.48 -2.21 11.02
N GLU A 96 -4.64 -2.69 11.90
CA GLU A 96 -3.29 -2.17 12.02
C GLU A 96 -2.48 -2.58 10.79
N PHE A 97 -1.74 -1.63 10.22
CA PHE A 97 -0.96 -1.86 9.00
C PHE A 97 0.21 -2.79 9.26
N GLU A 98 0.36 -3.82 8.43
CA GLU A 98 1.45 -4.79 8.55
C GLU A 98 2.40 -4.80 7.34
N GLY A 99 1.91 -4.47 6.15
CA GLY A 99 2.75 -4.49 4.98
C GLY A 99 1.96 -4.38 3.69
N MET A 100 2.58 -4.78 2.58
CA MET A 100 1.95 -4.68 1.27
C MET A 100 2.30 -5.87 0.38
N VAL A 101 1.42 -6.11 -0.60
CA VAL A 101 1.67 -7.08 -1.67
C VAL A 101 1.78 -6.28 -2.96
N PRO A 102 2.99 -6.14 -3.56
CA PRO A 102 3.13 -5.42 -4.82
C PRO A 102 2.60 -6.24 -5.97
N LEU A 103 1.59 -5.70 -6.67
CA LEU A 103 0.90 -6.41 -7.76
C LEU A 103 1.84 -6.88 -8.87
N SER A 104 2.79 -6.03 -9.27
CA SER A 104 3.71 -6.34 -10.35
C SER A 104 4.53 -7.61 -10.09
N SER A 105 4.91 -7.83 -8.84
CA SER A 105 5.66 -9.02 -8.45
C SER A 105 4.82 -10.28 -8.57
N LEU A 106 3.53 -10.20 -8.20
CA LEU A 106 2.63 -11.36 -8.22
C LEU A 106 2.22 -11.76 -9.64
N ILE A 107 1.96 -10.80 -10.51
CA ILE A 107 1.54 -11.08 -11.88
C ILE A 107 2.59 -11.91 -12.62
N ILE A 108 3.86 -11.62 -12.42
CA ILE A 108 4.95 -12.34 -13.07
C ILE A 108 5.07 -13.77 -12.53
N GLU A 109 4.87 -13.94 -11.22
CA GLU A 109 5.15 -15.19 -10.54
C GLU A 109 4.03 -16.22 -10.58
N VAL A 110 2.77 -15.81 -10.84
CA VAL A 110 1.65 -16.77 -10.81
C VAL A 110 1.52 -17.61 -12.08
N THR A 111 2.15 -17.22 -13.19
CA THR A 111 2.04 -17.94 -14.46
C THR A 111 2.73 -19.28 -14.37
N GLY A 112 1.99 -20.36 -14.59
CA GLY A 112 2.52 -21.72 -14.60
C GLY A 112 2.81 -22.32 -13.24
N LYS A 113 2.35 -21.72 -12.15
CA LYS A 113 2.56 -22.18 -10.79
C LYS A 113 1.31 -22.87 -10.24
N ASP A 114 1.50 -23.83 -9.32
CA ASP A 114 0.35 -24.42 -8.60
C ASP A 114 -0.02 -23.52 -7.40
N LYS A 115 -1.11 -23.89 -6.71
CA LYS A 115 -1.63 -23.11 -5.59
C LYS A 115 -0.65 -22.95 -4.43
N GLU A 116 0.05 -24.02 -4.07
CA GLU A 116 0.99 -23.98 -2.94
C GLU A 116 2.17 -23.09 -3.26
N GLU A 117 2.71 -23.21 -4.49
CA GLU A 117 3.80 -22.37 -4.94
C GLU A 117 3.40 -20.90 -4.98
N ILE A 118 2.18 -20.61 -5.45
CA ILE A 118 1.67 -19.23 -5.51
C ILE A 118 1.49 -18.66 -4.11
N ASN A 119 0.93 -19.43 -3.18
CA ASN A 119 0.79 -18.99 -1.79
C ASN A 119 2.14 -18.69 -1.15
N GLU A 120 3.13 -19.55 -1.37
CA GLU A 120 4.47 -19.34 -0.83
C GLU A 120 5.09 -18.06 -1.38
N ILE A 121 4.94 -17.82 -2.68
CA ILE A 121 5.45 -16.60 -3.34
C ILE A 121 4.78 -15.36 -2.74
N ILE A 122 3.47 -15.39 -2.54
CA ILE A 122 2.73 -14.27 -1.97
C ILE A 122 3.19 -14.00 -0.54
N GLN A 123 3.32 -15.03 0.29
CA GLN A 123 3.77 -14.84 1.67
C GLN A 123 5.18 -14.27 1.74
N ASN A 124 6.06 -14.67 0.83
CA ASN A 124 7.41 -14.13 0.75
C ASN A 124 7.45 -12.70 0.20
N ALA A 125 6.46 -12.31 -0.62
CA ALA A 125 6.38 -10.98 -1.21
C ALA A 125 5.73 -9.95 -0.30
N ILE A 126 5.04 -10.36 0.77
CA ILE A 126 4.43 -9.43 1.72
C ILE A 126 5.53 -8.67 2.46
N GLU A 127 5.50 -7.35 2.36
CA GLU A 127 6.47 -6.48 3.02
C GLU A 127 5.92 -6.07 4.40
N LEU A 128 6.39 -6.75 5.42
CA LEU A 128 5.97 -6.52 6.80
C LEU A 128 6.89 -5.58 7.56
#